data_cf586317825581d161125e4ccb7a9938
#
_entry.id   cf586317825581d161125e4ccb7a9938
#
_cell.length_a   1.000
_cell.length_b   1.000
_cell.length_c   1.000
_cell.angle_alpha   90.00
_cell.angle_beta   90.00
_cell.angle_gamma   90.00
#
_symmetry.space_group_name_H-M   'P 1'
#
loop_
_entity.id
_entity.type
_entity.pdbx_description
1 polymer ?
#
loop_
_entity_poly.entity_id
_entity_poly.type
_entity_poly.pdbx_seq_one_letter_code
_entity_poly.pdbx_strand_id
1 'polypeptide(L)'
;NKYLRKELLWPYLDHLTEKLISYYKKNKKPNFIHAHYADAGYVGVKLSKSLNVPLIFTGHSLGREKKRKLLDTGLKNNQIEKLYSISKRIEAEEKALKSADIVVTSTKQESVYQYSQYSSFSPHKAKVIPPGVDHNKFHHIHSTTETAEIDNMMKPFLKDSSKPPFLTISRAVRRKNIPS
;
A
#
# COMPACT_ATOMS: atom_id res chain seq x y z
N ASN A 1 -9.46 21.12 -8.64
CA ASN A 1 -8.75 19.87 -8.31
C ASN A 1 -9.78 18.74 -8.14
N LYS A 2 -9.88 17.86 -9.13
CA LYS A 2 -10.80 16.72 -9.10
C LYS A 2 -9.97 15.44 -8.86
N TYR A 3 -10.38 14.63 -7.87
CA TYR A 3 -9.75 13.34 -7.62
C TYR A 3 -9.84 12.45 -8.87
N LEU A 4 -8.71 11.94 -9.33
CA LEU A 4 -8.65 11.02 -10.46
C LEU A 4 -8.58 9.58 -9.94
N ARG A 5 -9.41 8.69 -10.51
CA ARG A 5 -9.32 7.25 -10.21
C ARG A 5 -7.96 6.71 -10.64
N LYS A 6 -7.40 5.76 -9.88
CA LYS A 6 -6.07 5.16 -10.15
C LYS A 6 -5.95 4.58 -11.56
N GLU A 7 -7.01 3.98 -12.05
CA GLU A 7 -7.05 3.37 -13.38
C GLU A 7 -6.89 4.40 -14.52
N LEU A 8 -7.17 5.66 -14.24
CA LEU A 8 -7.04 6.76 -15.20
C LEU A 8 -5.66 7.46 -15.14
N LEU A 9 -4.78 7.06 -14.22
CA LEU A 9 -3.45 7.67 -14.07
C LEU A 9 -2.44 7.17 -15.10
N TRP A 10 -2.61 5.96 -15.61
CA TRP A 10 -1.63 5.30 -16.48
C TRP A 10 -1.14 6.14 -17.67
N PRO A 11 -2.00 6.87 -18.42
CA PRO A 11 -1.55 7.70 -19.54
C PRO A 11 -0.63 8.85 -19.14
N TYR A 12 -0.67 9.27 -17.88
CA TYR A 12 0.09 10.42 -17.38
C TYR A 12 1.44 10.04 -16.76
N LEU A 13 1.68 8.73 -16.48
CA LEU A 13 2.85 8.28 -15.73
C LEU A 13 4.15 8.48 -16.52
N ASP A 14 4.12 8.37 -17.84
CA ASP A 14 5.29 8.61 -18.67
C ASP A 14 5.71 10.08 -18.63
N HIS A 15 4.76 10.99 -18.80
CA HIS A 15 5.02 12.42 -18.69
C HIS A 15 5.53 12.83 -17.30
N LEU A 16 4.94 12.28 -16.23
CA LEU A 16 5.44 12.48 -14.88
C LEU A 16 6.88 11.98 -14.74
N THR A 17 7.19 10.81 -15.28
CA THR A 17 8.53 10.23 -15.24
C THR A 17 9.57 11.13 -15.94
N GLU A 18 9.25 11.62 -17.13
CA GLU A 18 10.12 12.53 -17.88
C GLU A 18 10.40 13.83 -17.12
N LYS A 19 9.36 14.41 -16.50
CA LYS A 19 9.51 15.61 -15.66
C LYS A 19 10.41 15.34 -14.46
N LEU A 20 10.25 14.21 -13.78
CA LEU A 20 11.07 13.85 -12.63
C LEU A 20 12.53 13.58 -13.03
N ILE A 21 12.77 12.89 -14.16
CA ILE A 21 14.12 12.70 -14.69
C ILE A 21 14.78 14.05 -15.00
N SER A 22 14.05 14.94 -15.67
CA SER A 22 14.55 16.28 -16.02
C SER A 22 14.85 17.11 -14.78
N TYR A 23 14.00 17.00 -13.75
CA TYR A 23 14.22 17.66 -12.47
C TYR A 23 15.50 17.18 -11.78
N TYR A 24 15.69 15.86 -11.63
CA TYR A 24 16.85 15.29 -10.95
C TYR A 24 18.15 15.35 -11.76
N LYS A 25 18.10 15.58 -13.07
CA LYS A 25 19.30 15.93 -13.86
C LYS A 25 19.85 17.31 -13.50
N LYS A 26 19.00 18.23 -13.03
CA LYS A 26 19.37 19.61 -12.68
C LYS A 26 19.55 19.81 -11.17
N ASN A 27 19.12 18.85 -10.34
CA ASN A 27 19.11 18.93 -8.90
C ASN A 27 19.84 17.73 -8.29
N LYS A 28 20.04 17.75 -6.97
CA LYS A 28 20.66 16.64 -6.24
C LYS A 28 19.86 15.36 -6.44
N LYS A 29 20.53 14.30 -6.87
CA LYS A 29 19.93 12.98 -7.01
C LYS A 29 19.56 12.39 -5.64
N PRO A 30 18.46 11.63 -5.55
CA PRO A 30 18.16 10.85 -4.35
C PRO A 30 19.18 9.70 -4.20
N ASN A 31 19.38 9.24 -2.98
CA ASN A 31 20.25 8.11 -2.70
C ASN A 31 19.59 6.78 -3.09
N PHE A 32 18.28 6.71 -3.03
CA PHE A 32 17.44 5.57 -3.45
C PHE A 32 16.02 6.05 -3.77
N ILE A 33 15.25 5.20 -4.41
CA ILE A 33 13.83 5.42 -4.69
C ILE A 33 13.02 4.37 -3.95
N HIS A 34 12.02 4.78 -3.18
CA HIS A 34 11.06 3.86 -2.56
C HIS A 34 9.69 4.05 -3.22
N ALA A 35 9.29 3.08 -4.01
CA ALA A 35 8.04 3.11 -4.77
C ALA A 35 6.96 2.29 -4.07
N HIS A 36 5.79 2.91 -3.88
CA HIS A 36 4.62 2.30 -3.25
C HIS A 36 3.49 2.12 -4.26
N TYR A 37 2.94 0.91 -4.39
CA TYR A 37 1.94 0.52 -5.38
C TYR A 37 2.47 0.43 -6.82
N ALA A 38 1.66 -0.15 -7.70
CA ALA A 38 2.02 -0.46 -9.08
C ALA A 38 2.35 0.78 -9.93
N ASP A 39 1.57 1.85 -9.77
CA ASP A 39 1.73 3.11 -10.50
C ASP A 39 3.06 3.80 -10.14
N ALA A 40 3.35 3.95 -8.85
CA ALA A 40 4.64 4.45 -8.41
C ALA A 40 5.78 3.47 -8.72
N GLY A 41 5.54 2.15 -8.69
CA GLY A 41 6.47 1.12 -9.14
C GLY A 41 6.89 1.31 -10.59
N TYR A 42 5.91 1.57 -11.47
CA TYR A 42 6.16 1.86 -12.89
C TYR A 42 7.09 3.06 -13.09
N VAL A 43 6.81 4.16 -12.40
CA VAL A 43 7.64 5.38 -12.43
C VAL A 43 9.00 5.11 -11.79
N GLY A 44 9.03 4.45 -10.65
CA GLY A 44 10.23 4.12 -9.88
C GLY A 44 11.25 3.30 -10.66
N VAL A 45 10.81 2.30 -11.43
CA VAL A 45 11.69 1.51 -12.32
C VAL A 45 12.40 2.39 -13.35
N LYS A 46 11.67 3.28 -13.99
CA LYS A 46 12.24 4.18 -15.02
C LYS A 46 13.18 5.21 -14.40
N LEU A 47 12.81 5.76 -13.24
CA LEU A 47 13.66 6.71 -12.50
C LEU A 47 14.94 6.06 -11.99
N SER A 48 14.84 4.91 -11.32
CA SER A 48 15.98 4.16 -10.80
C SER A 48 17.00 3.89 -11.91
N LYS A 49 16.53 3.38 -13.04
CA LYS A 49 17.36 3.10 -14.20
C LYS A 49 18.01 4.37 -14.78
N SER A 50 17.23 5.45 -14.94
CA SER A 50 17.72 6.70 -15.55
C SER A 50 18.71 7.45 -14.65
N LEU A 51 18.51 7.41 -13.32
CA LEU A 51 19.35 8.09 -12.35
C LEU A 51 20.49 7.21 -11.81
N ASN A 52 20.47 5.92 -12.12
CA ASN A 52 21.39 4.91 -11.59
C ASN A 52 21.41 4.93 -10.05
N VAL A 53 20.24 4.72 -9.43
CA VAL A 53 20.03 4.67 -7.99
C VAL A 53 19.21 3.43 -7.61
N PRO A 54 19.40 2.85 -6.41
CA PRO A 54 18.66 1.67 -5.97
C PRO A 54 17.14 1.90 -5.90
N LEU A 55 16.38 0.84 -6.17
CA LEU A 55 14.92 0.81 -6.09
C LEU A 55 14.46 -0.10 -4.93
N ILE A 56 13.67 0.46 -4.04
CA ILE A 56 12.90 -0.27 -3.03
C ILE A 56 11.44 -0.30 -3.48
N PHE A 57 10.79 -1.44 -3.41
CA PHE A 57 9.40 -1.58 -3.82
C PHE A 57 8.52 -2.16 -2.71
N THR A 58 7.36 -1.54 -2.48
CA THR A 58 6.31 -2.04 -1.59
C THR A 58 4.96 -2.03 -2.32
N GLY A 59 4.39 -3.22 -2.56
CA GLY A 59 3.14 -3.34 -3.32
C GLY A 59 1.88 -2.96 -2.54
N HIS A 60 1.84 -3.13 -1.22
CA HIS A 60 0.71 -2.94 -0.29
C HIS A 60 -0.54 -3.75 -0.64
N SER A 61 -0.96 -3.72 -1.86
CA SER A 61 -2.09 -4.47 -2.42
C SER A 61 -1.69 -4.88 -3.82
N LEU A 62 -1.64 -6.16 -4.07
CA LEU A 62 -1.13 -6.72 -5.32
C LEU A 62 -2.26 -7.03 -6.31
N GLY A 63 -1.98 -6.82 -7.61
CA GLY A 63 -2.93 -6.96 -8.70
C GLY A 63 -3.42 -8.39 -8.88
N ARG A 64 -2.55 -9.40 -8.76
CA ARG A 64 -2.92 -10.81 -8.87
C ARG A 64 -3.91 -11.21 -7.79
N GLU A 65 -3.65 -10.85 -6.53
CA GLU A 65 -4.56 -11.12 -5.42
C GLU A 65 -5.88 -10.35 -5.55
N LYS A 66 -5.82 -9.08 -6.00
CA LYS A 66 -7.03 -8.32 -6.30
C LYS A 66 -7.86 -8.98 -7.40
N LYS A 67 -7.21 -9.43 -8.48
CA LYS A 67 -7.88 -10.12 -9.60
C LYS A 67 -8.57 -11.39 -9.11
N ARG A 68 -7.86 -12.24 -8.34
CA ARG A 68 -8.42 -13.46 -7.76
C ARG A 68 -9.69 -13.16 -6.95
N LYS A 69 -9.62 -12.22 -6.00
CA LYS A 69 -10.77 -11.83 -5.17
C LYS A 69 -11.95 -11.30 -5.97
N LEU A 70 -11.72 -10.58 -7.06
CA LEU A 70 -12.77 -10.08 -7.93
C LEU A 70 -13.44 -11.22 -8.72
N LEU A 71 -12.67 -12.20 -9.18
CA LEU A 71 -13.20 -13.41 -9.80
C LEU A 71 -14.05 -14.22 -8.80
N ASP A 72 -13.62 -14.36 -7.56
CA ASP A 72 -14.36 -15.02 -6.48
C ASP A 72 -15.72 -14.33 -6.18
N THR A 73 -15.86 -13.03 -6.51
CA THR A 73 -17.16 -12.33 -6.43
C THR A 73 -18.05 -12.50 -7.67
N GLY A 74 -17.63 -13.32 -8.65
CA GLY A 74 -18.40 -13.58 -9.86
C GLY A 74 -18.15 -12.60 -11.02
N LEU A 75 -17.23 -11.64 -10.89
CA LEU A 75 -16.87 -10.76 -12.00
C LEU A 75 -16.08 -11.53 -13.08
N LYS A 76 -16.38 -11.26 -14.33
CA LYS A 76 -15.66 -11.84 -15.48
C LYS A 76 -14.36 -11.08 -15.77
N ASN A 77 -13.38 -11.75 -16.38
CA ASN A 77 -12.09 -11.15 -16.70
C ASN A 77 -12.20 -9.84 -17.51
N ASN A 78 -13.07 -9.78 -18.50
CA ASN A 78 -13.28 -8.58 -19.31
C ASN A 78 -13.86 -7.41 -18.50
N GLN A 79 -14.74 -7.68 -17.54
CA GLN A 79 -15.27 -6.67 -16.62
C GLN A 79 -14.18 -6.14 -15.68
N ILE A 80 -13.36 -7.05 -15.14
CA ILE A 80 -12.23 -6.69 -14.27
C ILE A 80 -11.23 -5.82 -15.03
N GLU A 81 -10.90 -6.18 -16.28
CA GLU A 81 -10.00 -5.40 -17.12
C GLU A 81 -10.54 -4.00 -17.39
N LYS A 82 -11.80 -3.91 -17.82
CA LYS A 82 -12.47 -2.62 -18.10
C LYS A 82 -12.54 -1.71 -16.87
N LEU A 83 -12.79 -2.27 -15.69
CA LEU A 83 -12.98 -1.49 -14.47
C LEU A 83 -11.66 -1.12 -13.77
N TYR A 84 -10.63 -1.96 -13.88
CA TYR A 84 -9.44 -1.86 -13.04
C TYR A 84 -8.12 -1.82 -13.80
N SER A 85 -8.12 -1.98 -15.15
CA SER A 85 -6.90 -2.08 -15.97
C SER A 85 -5.90 -3.06 -15.33
N ILE A 86 -6.44 -4.23 -14.89
CA ILE A 86 -5.73 -5.13 -13.99
C ILE A 86 -4.48 -5.73 -14.61
N SER A 87 -4.50 -5.98 -15.92
CA SER A 87 -3.36 -6.52 -16.66
C SER A 87 -2.19 -5.54 -16.65
N LYS A 88 -2.47 -4.27 -16.89
CA LYS A 88 -1.46 -3.19 -16.87
C LYS A 88 -0.84 -3.03 -15.48
N ARG A 89 -1.67 -3.16 -14.45
CA ARG A 89 -1.22 -3.13 -13.06
C ARG A 89 -0.29 -4.29 -12.75
N ILE A 90 -0.67 -5.54 -13.10
CA ILE A 90 0.15 -6.73 -12.87
C ILE A 90 1.47 -6.64 -13.63
N GLU A 91 1.46 -6.16 -14.87
CA GLU A 91 2.68 -5.95 -15.66
C GLU A 91 3.62 -4.94 -15.00
N ALA A 92 3.10 -3.84 -14.46
CA ALA A 92 3.91 -2.86 -13.73
C ALA A 92 4.50 -3.43 -12.44
N GLU A 93 3.74 -4.25 -11.71
CA GLU A 93 4.21 -4.96 -10.52
C GLU A 93 5.32 -5.98 -10.86
N GLU A 94 5.18 -6.76 -11.95
CA GLU A 94 6.24 -7.66 -12.45
C GLU A 94 7.53 -6.88 -12.76
N LYS A 95 7.41 -5.76 -13.46
CA LYS A 95 8.58 -4.91 -13.77
C LYS A 95 9.22 -4.33 -12.52
N ALA A 96 8.41 -3.88 -11.55
CA ALA A 96 8.91 -3.36 -10.28
C ALA A 96 9.63 -4.44 -9.47
N LEU A 97 9.05 -5.63 -9.34
CA LEU A 97 9.64 -6.77 -8.63
C LEU A 97 10.94 -7.24 -9.27
N LYS A 98 11.00 -7.29 -10.60
CA LYS A 98 12.22 -7.62 -11.34
C LYS A 98 13.35 -6.63 -11.07
N SER A 99 13.03 -5.33 -11.08
CA SER A 99 14.00 -4.24 -11.02
C SER A 99 14.39 -3.83 -9.60
N ALA A 100 13.55 -4.13 -8.60
CA ALA A 100 13.83 -3.75 -7.22
C ALA A 100 15.07 -4.46 -6.67
N ASP A 101 15.89 -3.72 -5.93
CA ASP A 101 16.99 -4.25 -5.13
C ASP A 101 16.47 -4.83 -3.82
N ILE A 102 15.44 -4.20 -3.24
CA ILE A 102 14.73 -4.64 -2.04
C ILE A 102 13.23 -4.60 -2.29
N VAL A 103 12.54 -5.66 -1.87
CA VAL A 103 11.07 -5.73 -1.83
C VAL A 103 10.64 -5.75 -0.36
N VAL A 104 9.91 -4.72 0.06
CA VAL A 104 9.37 -4.64 1.42
C VAL A 104 7.99 -5.27 1.46
N THR A 105 7.79 -6.20 2.39
CA THR A 105 6.51 -6.82 2.70
C THR A 105 6.13 -6.56 4.16
N SER A 106 4.84 -6.41 4.45
CA SER A 106 4.39 -6.13 5.82
C SER A 106 4.43 -7.36 6.72
N THR A 107 4.28 -8.55 6.12
CA THR A 107 4.29 -9.83 6.84
C THR A 107 4.99 -10.92 6.03
N LYS A 108 5.49 -11.95 6.70
CA LYS A 108 6.01 -13.16 6.06
C LYS A 108 4.94 -13.85 5.20
N GLN A 109 3.70 -13.86 5.68
CA GLN A 109 2.57 -14.44 4.95
C GLN A 109 2.32 -13.69 3.62
N GLU A 110 2.38 -12.36 3.61
CA GLU A 110 2.25 -11.57 2.39
C GLU A 110 3.32 -11.95 1.36
N SER A 111 4.58 -12.07 1.79
CA SER A 111 5.69 -12.51 0.94
C SER A 111 5.44 -13.89 0.33
N VAL A 112 5.05 -14.86 1.15
CA VAL A 112 4.90 -16.26 0.73
C VAL A 112 3.65 -16.49 -0.14
N TYR A 113 2.51 -15.83 0.15
CA TYR A 113 1.24 -16.13 -0.55
C TYR A 113 0.86 -15.12 -1.63
N GLN A 114 1.30 -13.87 -1.52
CA GLN A 114 0.90 -12.85 -2.49
C GLN A 114 2.02 -12.53 -3.48
N TYR A 115 3.21 -12.23 -3.00
CA TYR A 115 4.33 -11.91 -3.88
C TYR A 115 4.85 -13.12 -4.66
N SER A 116 4.80 -14.32 -4.08
CA SER A 116 5.20 -15.57 -4.77
C SER A 116 4.37 -15.88 -6.02
N GLN A 117 3.20 -15.26 -6.18
CA GLN A 117 2.40 -15.37 -7.40
C GLN A 117 3.04 -14.68 -8.62
N TYR A 118 4.05 -13.83 -8.40
CA TYR A 118 4.76 -13.11 -9.46
C TYR A 118 6.01 -13.83 -9.89
N SER A 119 6.16 -14.07 -11.19
CA SER A 119 7.34 -14.77 -11.75
C SER A 119 8.64 -13.99 -11.57
N SER A 120 8.54 -12.68 -11.47
CA SER A 120 9.68 -11.79 -11.25
C SER A 120 10.04 -11.58 -9.77
N PHE A 121 9.27 -12.17 -8.86
CA PHE A 121 9.56 -12.07 -7.42
C PHE A 121 10.73 -12.95 -7.03
N SER A 122 11.64 -12.40 -6.25
CA SER A 122 12.81 -13.06 -5.73
C SER A 122 12.82 -13.02 -4.19
N PRO A 123 12.60 -14.17 -3.50
CA PRO A 123 12.45 -14.19 -2.05
C PRO A 123 13.66 -13.61 -1.28
N HIS A 124 14.88 -13.74 -1.82
CA HIS A 124 16.08 -13.20 -1.17
C HIS A 124 16.15 -11.67 -1.15
N LYS A 125 15.40 -11.00 -2.06
CA LYS A 125 15.24 -9.54 -2.04
C LYS A 125 14.17 -9.08 -1.04
N ALA A 126 13.33 -9.99 -0.55
CA ALA A 126 12.24 -9.67 0.36
C ALA A 126 12.72 -9.35 1.77
N LYS A 127 12.27 -8.25 2.32
CA LYS A 127 12.45 -7.86 3.71
C LYS A 127 11.09 -7.66 4.36
N VAL A 128 10.84 -8.39 5.43
CA VAL A 128 9.61 -8.23 6.22
C VAL A 128 9.83 -7.06 7.17
N ILE A 129 9.10 -5.98 6.90
CA ILE A 129 9.11 -4.77 7.73
C ILE A 129 7.65 -4.45 8.06
N PRO A 130 7.16 -4.84 9.25
CA PRO A 130 5.80 -4.55 9.67
C PRO A 130 5.59 -3.04 9.83
N PRO A 131 4.34 -2.55 9.69
CA PRO A 131 4.02 -1.16 9.99
C PRO A 131 4.45 -0.80 11.40
N GLY A 132 5.18 0.31 11.52
CA GLY A 132 5.61 0.84 12.80
C GLY A 132 4.50 1.60 13.52
N VAL A 133 4.67 1.75 14.82
CA VAL A 133 3.83 2.59 15.67
C VAL A 133 4.74 3.48 16.53
N ASP A 134 4.32 4.71 16.77
CA ASP A 134 5.01 5.62 17.68
C ASP A 134 4.65 5.24 19.13
N HIS A 135 5.57 4.59 19.81
CA HIS A 135 5.39 4.15 21.20
C HIS A 135 5.28 5.30 22.22
N ASN A 136 5.78 6.48 21.89
CA ASN A 136 5.60 7.65 22.75
C ASN A 136 4.15 8.16 22.71
N LYS A 137 3.50 7.99 21.56
CA LYS A 137 2.10 8.39 21.35
C LYS A 137 1.12 7.27 21.68
N PHE A 138 1.47 6.01 21.39
CA PHE A 138 0.64 4.83 21.57
C PHE A 138 1.32 3.88 22.55
N HIS A 139 1.15 4.15 23.82
CA HIS A 139 1.70 3.36 24.93
C HIS A 139 0.58 2.85 25.84
N HIS A 140 0.90 1.89 26.68
CA HIS A 140 -0.01 1.45 27.71
C HIS A 140 -0.17 2.55 28.77
N ILE A 141 -1.40 2.90 29.10
CA ILE A 141 -1.71 3.92 30.12
C ILE A 141 -1.54 3.29 31.50
N HIS A 142 -0.72 3.89 32.32
CA HIS A 142 -0.40 3.39 33.67
C HIS A 142 -1.11 4.16 34.78
N SER A 143 -1.77 5.30 34.49
CA SER A 143 -2.47 6.10 35.50
C SER A 143 -3.88 6.47 35.06
N THR A 144 -4.82 6.47 36.01
CA THR A 144 -6.22 6.88 35.78
C THR A 144 -6.34 8.39 35.49
N THR A 145 -5.34 9.19 35.81
CA THR A 145 -5.34 10.64 35.56
C THR A 145 -5.23 10.97 34.07
N GLU A 146 -4.47 10.16 33.30
CA GLU A 146 -4.29 10.36 31.86
C GLU A 146 -5.56 10.02 31.05
N THR A 147 -6.46 9.19 31.61
CA THR A 147 -7.68 8.77 30.90
C THR A 147 -8.90 9.60 31.26
N ALA A 148 -8.87 10.37 32.35
CA ALA A 148 -10.06 11.04 32.87
C ALA A 148 -10.77 11.95 31.86
N GLU A 149 -10.01 12.64 31.02
CA GLU A 149 -10.58 13.49 29.98
C GLU A 149 -11.23 12.66 28.87
N ILE A 150 -10.53 11.60 28.41
CA ILE A 150 -11.02 10.67 27.38
C ILE A 150 -12.23 9.91 27.88
N ASP A 151 -12.20 9.43 29.12
CA ASP A 151 -13.31 8.72 29.75
C ASP A 151 -14.56 9.60 29.82
N ASN A 152 -14.40 10.87 30.19
CA ASN A 152 -15.51 11.83 30.21
C ASN A 152 -16.07 12.10 28.81
N MET A 153 -15.22 12.19 27.78
CA MET A 153 -15.64 12.34 26.39
C MET A 153 -16.36 11.10 25.87
N MET A 154 -15.99 9.91 26.34
CA MET A 154 -16.56 8.64 25.86
C MET A 154 -17.85 8.25 26.56
N LYS A 155 -18.05 8.65 27.83
CA LYS A 155 -19.25 8.32 28.63
C LYS A 155 -20.60 8.49 27.90
N PRO A 156 -20.85 9.58 27.15
CA PRO A 156 -22.11 9.76 26.44
C PRO A 156 -22.40 8.71 25.36
N PHE A 157 -21.36 8.04 24.87
CA PHE A 157 -21.47 7.04 23.80
C PHE A 157 -21.56 5.59 24.35
N LEU A 158 -21.34 5.39 25.65
CA LEU A 158 -21.35 4.08 26.29
C LEU A 158 -22.70 3.84 26.99
N LYS A 159 -23.38 2.74 26.63
CA LYS A 159 -24.63 2.34 27.31
C LYS A 159 -24.40 1.95 28.78
N ASP A 160 -23.23 1.41 29.07
CA ASP A 160 -22.84 0.95 30.42
C ASP A 160 -21.33 1.19 30.56
N SER A 161 -20.96 2.23 31.28
CA SER A 161 -19.56 2.63 31.49
C SER A 161 -18.83 1.71 32.51
N SER A 162 -19.52 0.77 33.16
CA SER A 162 -18.89 -0.21 34.04
C SER A 162 -18.26 -1.39 33.27
N LYS A 163 -18.61 -1.55 31.99
CA LYS A 163 -18.11 -2.63 31.14
C LYS A 163 -16.97 -2.15 30.24
N PRO A 164 -15.97 -2.99 29.98
CA PRO A 164 -14.89 -2.65 29.04
C PRO A 164 -15.47 -2.48 27.63
N PRO A 165 -15.17 -1.37 26.95
CA PRO A 165 -15.64 -1.13 25.59
C PRO A 165 -14.81 -1.91 24.55
N PHE A 166 -15.46 -2.35 23.46
CA PHE A 166 -14.78 -2.79 22.25
C PHE A 166 -14.68 -1.61 21.30
N LEU A 167 -13.47 -1.16 21.02
CA LEU A 167 -13.20 -0.07 20.09
C LEU A 167 -12.77 -0.61 18.71
N THR A 168 -13.46 -0.16 17.66
CA THR A 168 -13.05 -0.40 16.26
C THR A 168 -12.83 0.91 15.56
N ILE A 169 -11.58 1.14 15.08
CA ILE A 169 -11.23 2.29 14.27
C ILE A 169 -10.93 1.79 12.86
N SER A 170 -11.87 1.98 11.93
CA SER A 170 -11.74 1.49 10.57
C SER A 170 -12.65 2.23 9.59
N ARG A 171 -12.34 2.13 8.29
CA ARG A 171 -13.30 2.54 7.26
C ARG A 171 -14.50 1.59 7.28
N ALA A 172 -15.72 2.14 7.24
CA ALA A 172 -16.96 1.37 7.12
C ALA A 172 -17.06 0.76 5.71
N VAL A 173 -16.40 -0.36 5.48
CA VAL A 173 -16.42 -1.12 4.22
C VAL A 173 -16.65 -2.60 4.52
N ARG A 174 -17.43 -3.28 3.66
CA ARG A 174 -17.85 -4.68 3.83
C ARG A 174 -16.71 -5.63 4.23
N ARG A 175 -15.51 -5.48 3.63
CA ARG A 175 -14.35 -6.32 3.93
C ARG A 175 -13.81 -6.20 5.36
N LYS A 176 -14.23 -5.19 6.12
CA LYS A 176 -13.85 -5.00 7.52
C LYS A 176 -14.81 -5.69 8.49
N ASN A 177 -15.89 -6.25 7.95
CA ASN A 177 -16.90 -6.99 8.71
C ASN A 177 -17.40 -6.25 9.97
N ILE A 178 -17.55 -4.93 9.85
CA ILE A 178 -18.14 -4.12 10.92
C ILE A 178 -19.65 -4.24 10.75
N PRO A 179 -20.40 -4.66 11.79
CA PRO A 179 -21.84 -4.69 11.76
C PRO A 179 -22.41 -3.30 11.44
N SER A 180 -23.39 -3.25 10.54
CA SER A 180 -24.15 -2.03 10.22
C SER A 180 -25.25 -1.82 11.25
#